data_df6edb0bc92d5a3356a54d34e4e997a4
#
_entry.id   df6edb0bc92d5a3356a54d34e4e997a4
#
_cell.length_a   1.000
_cell.length_b   1.000
_cell.length_c   1.000
_cell.angle_alpha   90.00
_cell.angle_beta   90.00
_cell.angle_gamma   90.00
#
_symmetry.space_group_name_H-M   'P 1'
#
loop_
_entity.id
_entity.type
_entity.pdbx_description
1 polymer ?
#
loop_
_entity_poly.entity_id
_entity_poly.type
_entity_poly.pdbx_seq_one_letter_code
_entity_poly.pdbx_strand_id
1 'polypeptide(L)' 'MSFIILFAIFFLVIVVGRTICERNIGETIYEDSLGIDVGISFKREGGYNILAIGLFKIIIIYKWINY' A
#
# COMPACT_ATOMS: atom_id res chain seq x y z
N MET A 1 -21.60 0.84 -10.12
CA MET A 1 -21.19 2.09 -9.46
C MET A 1 -20.22 1.88 -8.30
N SER A 2 -20.41 0.83 -7.48
CA SER A 2 -19.50 0.57 -6.36
C SER A 2 -18.06 0.28 -6.80
N PHE A 3 -17.85 -0.28 -7.98
CA PHE A 3 -16.51 -0.54 -8.50
C PHE A 3 -15.71 0.72 -8.79
N ILE A 4 -16.37 1.76 -9.30
CA ILE A 4 -15.70 3.03 -9.61
C ILE A 4 -15.22 3.69 -8.32
N ILE A 5 -16.04 3.68 -7.29
CA ILE A 5 -15.69 4.23 -5.98
C ILE A 5 -14.54 3.43 -5.37
N LEU A 6 -14.59 2.11 -5.45
CA LEU A 6 -13.56 1.25 -4.92
C LEU A 6 -12.21 1.48 -5.62
N PHE A 7 -12.21 1.56 -6.96
CA PHE A 7 -11.00 1.88 -7.72
C PHE A 7 -10.46 3.26 -7.38
N ALA A 8 -11.33 4.24 -7.21
CA ALA A 8 -10.93 5.59 -6.83
C ALA A 8 -10.24 5.60 -5.46
N ILE A 9 -10.77 4.87 -4.49
CA ILE A 9 -10.17 4.73 -3.15
C ILE A 9 -8.80 4.06 -3.25
N PHE A 10 -8.69 2.95 -3.97
CA PHE A 10 -7.41 2.26 -4.14
C PHE A 10 -6.37 3.15 -4.83
N PHE A 11 -6.79 3.84 -5.88
CA PHE A 11 -5.90 4.76 -6.59
C PHE A 11 -5.41 5.88 -5.68
N LEU A 12 -6.32 6.46 -4.90
CA LEU A 12 -5.97 7.52 -3.95
C LEU A 12 -4.98 7.03 -2.90
N VAL A 13 -5.21 5.85 -2.33
CA VAL A 13 -4.31 5.26 -1.33
C VAL A 13 -2.94 4.99 -1.93
N ILE A 14 -2.87 4.49 -3.15
CA ILE A 14 -1.60 4.24 -3.85
C ILE A 14 -0.81 5.54 -4.03
N VAL A 15 -1.47 6.59 -4.52
CA VAL A 15 -0.83 7.90 -4.75
C VAL A 15 -0.36 8.52 -3.43
N VAL A 16 -1.19 8.50 -2.40
CA VAL A 16 -0.84 9.03 -1.08
C VAL A 16 0.31 8.24 -0.46
N GLY A 17 0.25 6.92 -0.50
CA GLY A 17 1.31 6.06 0.02
C GLY A 17 2.64 6.30 -0.67
N ARG A 18 2.63 6.43 -1.99
CA ARG A 18 3.84 6.74 -2.75
C ARG A 18 4.42 8.09 -2.38
N THR A 19 3.58 9.10 -2.23
CA THR A 19 4.01 10.44 -1.84
C THR A 19 4.65 10.44 -0.45
N ILE A 20 4.03 9.75 0.51
CA ILE A 20 4.58 9.61 1.87
C ILE A 20 5.93 8.90 1.84
N CYS A 21 6.05 7.83 1.08
CA CYS A 21 7.31 7.10 0.95
C CYS A 21 8.42 7.97 0.37
N GLU A 22 8.13 8.75 -0.66
CA GLU A 22 9.11 9.64 -1.27
C GLU A 22 9.55 10.73 -0.30
N ARG A 23 8.63 11.28 0.49
CA ARG A 23 8.95 12.31 1.48
C ARG A 23 9.80 11.80 2.64
N ASN A 24 9.56 10.58 3.07
CA ASN A 24 10.19 10.01 4.26
C ASN A 24 11.30 9.00 3.93
N ILE A 25 11.81 9.04 2.71
CA ILE A 25 12.85 8.11 2.23
C ILE A 25 12.40 6.66 2.45
N GLY A 26 11.16 6.39 2.06
CA GLY A 26 10.57 5.07 2.21
C GLY A 26 10.89 4.16 1.02
N GLU A 27 10.56 2.89 1.17
CA GLU A 27 10.73 1.89 0.14
C GLU A 27 9.39 1.39 -0.37
N THR A 28 9.32 1.11 -1.66
CA THR A 28 8.17 0.45 -2.27
C THR A 28 8.58 -0.96 -2.65
N ILE A 29 7.84 -1.94 -2.11
CA ILE A 29 8.12 -3.35 -2.36
C ILE A 29 6.93 -3.94 -3.10
N TYR A 30 7.22 -4.68 -4.17
CA TYR A 30 6.20 -5.40 -4.94
C TYR A 30 6.39 -6.89 -4.71
N GLU A 31 5.32 -7.56 -4.30
CA GLU A 31 5.33 -9.00 -4.09
C GLU A 31 4.20 -9.66 -4.88
N ASP A 32 4.44 -10.90 -5.29
CA ASP A 32 3.40 -11.72 -5.91
C ASP A 32 2.61 -12.44 -4.83
N SER A 33 1.29 -12.38 -4.92
CA SER A 33 0.42 -13.14 -4.03
C SER A 33 0.21 -14.55 -4.56
N LEU A 34 0.17 -15.53 -3.65
CA LEU A 34 -0.09 -16.93 -4.01
C LEU A 34 -1.55 -17.19 -4.39
N GLY A 35 -2.41 -16.21 -4.21
CA GLY A 35 -3.83 -16.32 -4.55
C GLY A 35 -4.39 -14.96 -4.91
N ILE A 36 -5.70 -14.82 -4.75
CA ILE A 36 -6.36 -13.53 -4.94
C ILE A 36 -6.37 -12.81 -3.61
N ASP A 37 -5.68 -11.69 -3.55
CA ASP A 37 -5.61 -10.85 -2.36
C ASP A 37 -6.10 -9.45 -2.71
N VAL A 38 -7.14 -9.00 -2.03
CA VAL A 38 -7.70 -7.65 -2.24
C VAL A 38 -7.94 -7.02 -0.88
N GLY A 39 -7.28 -5.91 -0.64
CA GLY A 39 -7.46 -5.21 0.62
C GLY A 39 -6.36 -4.22 0.90
N ILE A 40 -6.52 -3.51 2.00
CA ILE A 40 -5.56 -2.53 2.48
C ILE A 40 -5.27 -2.85 3.94
N SER A 41 -3.99 -2.93 4.28
CA SER A 41 -3.54 -3.22 5.64
C SER A 41 -2.49 -2.22 6.06
N PHE A 42 -2.54 -1.81 7.32
CA PHE A 42 -1.57 -0.88 7.89
C PHE A 42 -0.99 -1.46 9.16
N LYS A 43 0.33 -1.42 9.27
CA LYS A 43 1.05 -1.89 10.46
C LYS A 43 2.12 -0.88 10.89
N ARG A 44 2.45 -0.92 12.16
CA ARG A 44 3.63 -0.27 12.70
C ARG A 44 4.53 -1.32 13.31
N GLU A 45 5.76 -1.37 12.86
CA GLU A 45 6.69 -2.39 13.32
C GLU A 45 8.13 -1.88 13.28
N GLY A 46 8.84 -2.01 14.38
CA GLY A 46 10.26 -1.68 14.46
C GLY A 46 10.61 -0.24 14.09
N GLY A 47 9.74 0.73 14.38
CA GLY A 47 9.96 2.12 14.03
C GLY A 47 9.61 2.47 12.58
N TYR A 48 8.98 1.55 11.87
CA TYR A 48 8.52 1.75 10.49
C TYR A 48 7.01 1.70 10.40
N ASN A 49 6.46 2.50 9.50
CA ASN A 49 5.07 2.37 9.09
C ASN A 49 5.02 1.53 7.82
N ILE A 50 4.15 0.54 7.79
CA ILE A 50 4.02 -0.38 6.66
C ILE A 50 2.58 -0.34 6.17
N LEU A 51 2.38 0.07 4.93
CA LEU A 51 1.07 0.09 4.27
C LEU A 51 1.09 -0.95 3.15
N ALA A 52 0.25 -1.97 3.26
CA ALA A 52 0.13 -3.03 2.27
C ALA A 52 -1.17 -2.89 1.51
N ILE A 53 -1.10 -2.94 0.19
CA ILE A 53 -2.25 -2.85 -0.70
C ILE A 53 -2.27 -4.10 -1.57
N GLY A 54 -3.31 -4.93 -1.43
CA GLY A 54 -3.51 -6.12 -2.25
C GLY A 54 -4.39 -5.80 -3.46
N LEU A 55 -3.90 -6.08 -4.66
CA LEU A 55 -4.60 -5.91 -5.93
C LEU A 55 -4.53 -7.23 -6.69
N PHE A 56 -5.48 -8.13 -6.44
CA PHE A 56 -5.52 -9.47 -7.04
C PHE A 56 -4.26 -10.28 -6.73
N LYS A 57 -3.37 -10.43 -7.70
CA LYS A 57 -2.15 -11.23 -7.55
C LYS A 57 -0.94 -10.41 -7.16
N ILE A 58 -1.10 -9.09 -7.02
CA ILE A 58 0.01 -8.19 -6.72
C ILE A 58 -0.21 -7.56 -5.36
N ILE A 59 0.82 -7.55 -4.53
CA ILE A 59 0.81 -6.85 -3.26
C ILE A 59 1.84 -5.73 -3.33
N ILE A 60 1.37 -4.50 -3.09
CA ILE A 60 2.23 -3.33 -3.05
C ILE A 60 2.44 -2.96 -1.58
N ILE A 61 3.68 -2.90 -1.17
CA ILE A 61 4.03 -2.58 0.22
C ILE A 61 4.82 -1.27 0.25
N TYR A 62 4.28 -0.29 0.95
CA TYR A 62 4.97 0.97 1.21
C TYR A 62 5.50 0.95 2.63
N LYS A 63 6.80 1.12 2.78
CA LYS A 63 7.47 1.11 4.07
C LYS A 63 8.26 2.41 4.24
N TRP A 64 7.99 3.16 5.29
CA TRP A 64 8.69 4.39 5.57
C TRP A 64 8.95 4.53 7.07
N ILE A 65 9.90 5.39 7.41
CA ILE A 65 10.30 5.61 8.79
C ILE A 65 9.19 6.35 9.54
N ASN A 66 8.85 5.86 10.72
CA ASN A 66 7.90 6.50 11.61
C ASN A 66 8.64 7.46 12.54
N TYR A 67 8.39 8.73 12.37
CA TYR A 67 8.95 9.76 13.24
C TYR A 67 8.17 9.93 14.52
#